data_833c98f6d33fda19e91c58d1b4e42e07
#
_entry.id   833c98f6d33fda19e91c58d1b4e42e07
#
_cell.length_a   1.000
_cell.length_b   1.000
_cell.length_c   1.000
_cell.angle_alpha   90.00
_cell.angle_beta   90.00
_cell.angle_gamma   90.00
#
_symmetry.space_group_name_H-M   'P 1'
#
loop_
_entity.id
_entity.type
_entity.pdbx_description
1 polymer ?
#
loop_
_entity_poly.entity_id
_entity_poly.type
_entity_poly.pdbx_seq_one_letter_code
_entity_poly.pdbx_strand_id
1 'polypeptide(L)'
;ADFRKRVGKDRAYSSYDNYRKRRNRLASFLEYEYHVKDIAFKELKRDFIEKFVVYLSSVQGMRSGTIHSTIKKLKLMTYTAYKNGWIAADPFAGFYVRPEYSERRYLSASELQAVMDVRLPNYRTGINRDAFVFCAFTGLSHADVVKLTHADIYTDDNGDRWIIDRRQKTGTQFRVKLLPVAAMLYDRYKDMHLSGDRVFPLKGTYNTLNMSLRHVARHAGLSFNPTIHLARHTFATTVTLTQGVPLETVSKMLGHKRITTTQIYAKITNDKIGQDMAALSEKLSSVFKVAR
;
A
#
# COMPACT_ATOMS: atom_id res chain seq x y z
N ALA A 1 16.13 20.75 -11.87
CA ALA A 1 16.50 21.76 -10.86
C ALA A 1 15.30 22.15 -9.98
N ASP A 2 14.15 22.48 -10.54
CA ASP A 2 13.01 23.03 -9.79
C ASP A 2 12.31 22.02 -8.86
N PHE A 3 12.29 20.73 -9.21
CA PHE A 3 11.70 19.73 -8.34
C PHE A 3 12.43 19.63 -6.98
N ARG A 4 13.78 19.77 -6.97
CA ARG A 4 14.57 19.75 -5.74
C ARG A 4 14.25 20.94 -4.82
N LYS A 5 14.00 22.12 -5.38
CA LYS A 5 13.62 23.33 -4.62
C LYS A 5 12.25 23.23 -3.95
N ARG A 6 11.40 22.31 -4.43
CA ARG A 6 10.04 22.06 -3.92
C ARG A 6 9.97 20.99 -2.84
N VAL A 7 11.08 20.25 -2.60
CA VAL A 7 11.15 19.23 -1.55
C VAL A 7 11.03 19.89 -0.17
N GLY A 8 10.15 19.35 0.66
CA GLY A 8 9.83 19.90 1.98
C GLY A 8 8.76 21.01 1.98
N LYS A 9 8.41 21.55 0.80
CA LYS A 9 7.31 22.53 0.64
C LYS A 9 6.02 21.82 0.23
N ASP A 10 5.93 21.42 -1.04
CA ASP A 10 4.76 20.75 -1.63
C ASP A 10 5.10 19.37 -2.23
N ARG A 11 6.36 18.93 -2.11
CA ARG A 11 6.86 17.62 -2.61
C ARG A 11 7.62 16.87 -1.53
N ALA A 12 7.27 15.58 -1.36
CA ALA A 12 8.00 14.70 -0.46
C ALA A 12 9.37 14.34 -1.04
N TYR A 13 10.38 14.20 -0.17
CA TYR A 13 11.72 13.76 -0.54
C TYR A 13 11.71 12.41 -1.28
N SER A 14 10.85 11.48 -0.86
CA SER A 14 10.68 10.17 -1.50
C SER A 14 10.25 10.29 -2.97
N SER A 15 9.46 11.30 -3.32
CA SER A 15 9.10 11.59 -4.71
C SER A 15 10.30 12.07 -5.51
N TYR A 16 11.10 12.98 -4.95
CA TYR A 16 12.35 13.43 -5.56
C TYR A 16 13.33 12.27 -5.78
N ASP A 17 13.55 11.43 -4.78
CA ASP A 17 14.45 10.28 -4.87
C ASP A 17 14.01 9.28 -5.95
N ASN A 18 12.70 9.08 -6.09
CA ASN A 18 12.16 8.27 -7.19
C ASN A 18 12.44 8.86 -8.58
N TYR A 19 12.37 10.19 -8.75
CA TYR A 19 12.75 10.83 -10.01
C TYR A 19 14.26 10.74 -10.26
N ARG A 20 15.09 10.95 -9.22
CA ARG A 20 16.55 10.81 -9.29
C ARG A 20 16.95 9.41 -9.74
N LYS A 21 16.37 8.36 -9.16
CA LYS A 21 16.61 6.96 -9.54
C LYS A 21 16.27 6.71 -11.02
N ARG A 22 15.14 7.24 -11.50
CA ARG A 22 14.75 7.08 -12.90
C ARG A 22 15.67 7.85 -13.86
N ARG A 23 16.07 9.07 -13.49
CA ARG A 23 17.08 9.84 -14.24
C ARG A 23 18.39 9.05 -14.35
N ASN A 24 18.88 8.48 -13.25
CA ASN A 24 20.12 7.70 -13.26
C ASN A 24 20.01 6.49 -14.17
N ARG A 25 18.88 5.77 -14.17
CA ARG A 25 18.64 4.65 -15.09
C ARG A 25 18.68 5.08 -16.55
N LEU A 26 18.06 6.22 -16.85
CA LEU A 26 18.10 6.78 -18.21
C LEU A 26 19.52 7.17 -18.60
N ALA A 27 20.27 7.83 -17.72
CA ALA A 27 21.67 8.19 -17.97
C ALA A 27 22.55 6.96 -18.21
N SER A 28 22.39 5.90 -17.40
CA SER A 28 23.10 4.64 -17.61
C SER A 28 22.72 3.96 -18.95
N PHE A 29 21.48 4.08 -19.38
CA PHE A 29 21.04 3.59 -20.69
C PHE A 29 21.66 4.38 -21.86
N LEU A 30 21.70 5.72 -21.76
CA LEU A 30 22.32 6.56 -22.78
C LEU A 30 23.80 6.24 -22.96
N GLU A 31 24.51 6.02 -21.87
CA GLU A 31 25.92 5.62 -21.91
C GLU A 31 26.09 4.20 -22.50
N TYR A 32 25.24 3.25 -22.10
CA TYR A 32 25.29 1.87 -22.55
C TYR A 32 24.99 1.70 -24.04
N GLU A 33 23.91 2.31 -24.52
CA GLU A 33 23.40 2.06 -25.88
C GLU A 33 23.94 3.07 -26.91
N TYR A 34 24.16 4.31 -26.48
CA TYR A 34 24.50 5.41 -27.41
C TYR A 34 25.86 6.06 -27.13
N HIS A 35 26.54 5.69 -26.03
CA HIS A 35 27.83 6.27 -25.61
C HIS A 35 27.78 7.82 -25.45
N VAL A 36 26.61 8.35 -25.05
CA VAL A 36 26.39 9.78 -24.84
C VAL A 36 25.91 10.06 -23.42
N LYS A 37 26.14 11.29 -22.94
CA LYS A 37 25.68 11.73 -21.60
C LYS A 37 24.29 12.34 -21.62
N ASP A 38 23.83 12.83 -22.75
CA ASP A 38 22.52 13.46 -22.95
C ASP A 38 22.06 13.31 -24.40
N ILE A 39 20.75 13.48 -24.64
CA ILE A 39 20.12 13.40 -25.94
C ILE A 39 19.02 14.46 -26.05
N ALA A 40 18.93 15.17 -27.17
CA ALA A 40 17.90 16.15 -27.39
C ALA A 40 16.52 15.50 -27.62
N PHE A 41 15.44 16.10 -27.12
CA PHE A 41 14.09 15.58 -27.32
C PHE A 41 13.72 15.34 -28.79
N LYS A 42 14.23 16.19 -29.72
CA LYS A 42 14.01 16.06 -31.16
C LYS A 42 14.64 14.83 -31.78
N GLU A 43 15.62 14.23 -31.12
CA GLU A 43 16.35 13.04 -31.61
C GLU A 43 15.67 11.75 -31.10
N LEU A 44 14.74 11.84 -30.15
CA LEU A 44 14.03 10.70 -29.62
C LEU A 44 13.07 10.11 -30.67
N LYS A 45 13.24 8.83 -30.97
CA LYS A 45 12.37 8.06 -31.87
C LYS A 45 11.72 6.91 -31.12
N ARG A 46 10.80 6.22 -31.76
CA ARG A 46 10.07 5.07 -31.20
C ARG A 46 11.00 3.96 -30.73
N ASP A 47 12.04 3.65 -31.49
CA ASP A 47 13.02 2.63 -31.16
C ASP A 47 13.78 2.91 -29.86
N PHE A 48 13.98 4.19 -29.50
CA PHE A 48 14.62 4.57 -28.24
C PHE A 48 13.90 3.99 -27.01
N ILE A 49 12.58 4.15 -26.95
CA ILE A 49 11.81 3.66 -25.79
C ILE A 49 11.74 2.14 -25.78
N GLU A 50 11.72 1.49 -26.94
CA GLU A 50 11.74 0.03 -27.08
C GLU A 50 13.07 -0.55 -26.58
N LYS A 51 14.20 -0.01 -27.04
CA LYS A 51 15.53 -0.34 -26.56
C LYS A 51 15.69 -0.09 -25.07
N PHE A 52 15.14 1.00 -24.55
CA PHE A 52 15.18 1.30 -23.12
C PHE A 52 14.41 0.25 -22.29
N VAL A 53 13.26 -0.23 -22.77
CA VAL A 53 12.54 -1.34 -22.12
C VAL A 53 13.37 -2.62 -22.09
N VAL A 54 14.01 -2.98 -23.22
CA VAL A 54 14.90 -4.14 -23.30
C VAL A 54 16.07 -4.00 -22.32
N TYR A 55 16.73 -2.84 -22.29
CA TYR A 55 17.81 -2.55 -21.34
C TYR A 55 17.36 -2.71 -19.88
N LEU A 56 16.21 -2.15 -19.52
CA LEU A 56 15.66 -2.25 -18.15
C LEU A 56 15.34 -3.70 -17.76
N SER A 57 14.86 -4.51 -18.69
CA SER A 57 14.51 -5.91 -18.41
C SER A 57 15.73 -6.82 -18.43
N SER A 58 16.54 -6.77 -19.49
CA SER A 58 17.60 -7.76 -19.75
C SER A 58 18.93 -7.40 -19.10
N VAL A 59 19.31 -6.12 -19.09
CA VAL A 59 20.57 -5.66 -18.49
C VAL A 59 20.42 -5.33 -17.02
N GLN A 60 19.32 -4.62 -16.65
CA GLN A 60 19.07 -4.19 -15.27
C GLN A 60 18.24 -5.21 -14.46
N GLY A 61 17.72 -6.27 -15.06
CA GLY A 61 16.92 -7.31 -14.41
C GLY A 61 15.65 -6.78 -13.70
N MET A 62 15.04 -5.72 -14.22
CA MET A 62 13.92 -5.06 -13.54
C MET A 62 12.60 -5.78 -13.78
N ARG A 63 11.78 -5.85 -12.75
CA ARG A 63 10.41 -6.37 -12.85
C ARG A 63 9.52 -5.44 -13.66
N SER A 64 8.54 -6.02 -14.38
CA SER A 64 7.66 -5.32 -15.33
C SER A 64 6.94 -4.11 -14.71
N GLY A 65 6.48 -4.19 -13.46
CA GLY A 65 5.87 -3.06 -12.75
C GLY A 65 6.82 -1.86 -12.53
N THR A 66 8.12 -2.13 -12.32
CA THR A 66 9.15 -1.08 -12.22
C THR A 66 9.44 -0.45 -13.59
N ILE A 67 9.53 -1.28 -14.62
CA ILE A 67 9.67 -0.85 -16.02
C ILE A 67 8.47 0.03 -16.40
N HIS A 68 7.24 -0.45 -16.23
CA HIS A 68 6.02 0.32 -16.50
C HIS A 68 6.06 1.69 -15.82
N SER A 69 6.39 1.75 -14.53
CA SER A 69 6.43 3.02 -13.79
C SER A 69 7.55 3.96 -14.25
N THR A 70 8.66 3.42 -14.75
CA THR A 70 9.79 4.19 -15.30
C THR A 70 9.43 4.77 -16.66
N ILE A 71 8.89 3.95 -17.56
CA ILE A 71 8.42 4.33 -18.88
C ILE A 71 7.30 5.36 -18.81
N LYS A 72 6.34 5.20 -17.90
CA LYS A 72 5.26 6.17 -17.67
C LYS A 72 5.81 7.58 -17.35
N LYS A 73 6.94 7.66 -16.64
CA LYS A 73 7.55 8.95 -16.31
C LYS A 73 8.33 9.55 -17.47
N LEU A 74 9.01 8.73 -18.26
CA LEU A 74 9.67 9.18 -19.50
C LEU A 74 8.62 9.71 -20.49
N LYS A 75 7.54 8.99 -20.74
CA LYS A 75 6.42 9.45 -21.57
C LYS A 75 5.80 10.75 -21.09
N LEU A 76 5.67 10.95 -19.78
CA LEU A 76 5.18 12.23 -19.24
C LEU A 76 6.12 13.39 -19.59
N MET A 77 7.44 13.16 -19.65
CA MET A 77 8.41 14.20 -20.01
C MET A 77 8.30 14.57 -21.50
N THR A 78 8.22 13.58 -22.40
CA THR A 78 8.06 13.84 -23.86
C THR A 78 6.71 14.45 -24.17
N TYR A 79 5.64 13.98 -23.55
CA TYR A 79 4.32 14.59 -23.67
C TYR A 79 4.31 16.06 -23.20
N THR A 80 5.02 16.36 -22.09
CA THR A 80 5.16 17.75 -21.62
C THR A 80 5.95 18.60 -22.60
N ALA A 81 7.03 18.07 -23.19
CA ALA A 81 7.81 18.75 -24.23
C ALA A 81 6.96 19.05 -25.47
N TYR A 82 6.14 18.09 -25.90
CA TYR A 82 5.16 18.27 -26.99
C TYR A 82 4.13 19.36 -26.66
N LYS A 83 3.52 19.31 -25.46
CA LYS A 83 2.53 20.31 -25.03
C LYS A 83 3.10 21.73 -24.91
N ASN A 84 4.38 21.87 -24.63
CA ASN A 84 5.06 23.15 -24.57
C ASN A 84 5.63 23.61 -25.94
N GLY A 85 5.37 22.86 -27.02
CA GLY A 85 5.86 23.21 -28.36
C GLY A 85 7.36 23.00 -28.56
N TRP A 86 8.05 22.30 -27.66
CA TRP A 86 9.49 22.03 -27.79
C TRP A 86 9.79 20.96 -28.84
N ILE A 87 8.83 20.10 -29.13
CA ILE A 87 8.86 19.09 -30.19
C ILE A 87 7.51 19.08 -30.93
N ALA A 88 7.54 18.78 -32.23
CA ALA A 88 6.35 18.78 -33.08
C ALA A 88 5.37 17.66 -32.79
N ALA A 89 5.85 16.52 -32.30
CA ALA A 89 5.02 15.35 -31.95
C ALA A 89 5.62 14.62 -30.75
N ASP A 90 4.76 13.89 -29.99
CA ASP A 90 5.27 13.01 -28.91
C ASP A 90 5.81 11.70 -29.54
N PRO A 91 7.14 11.45 -29.48
CA PRO A 91 7.76 10.28 -30.10
C PRO A 91 7.29 8.95 -29.48
N PHE A 92 6.70 8.99 -28.28
CA PHE A 92 6.25 7.83 -27.53
C PHE A 92 4.72 7.72 -27.45
N ALA A 93 3.99 8.47 -28.30
CA ALA A 93 2.54 8.35 -28.40
C ALA A 93 2.15 6.88 -28.67
N GLY A 94 1.07 6.40 -28.00
CA GLY A 94 0.60 5.03 -28.15
C GLY A 94 1.51 3.92 -27.57
N PHE A 95 2.74 4.19 -27.17
CA PHE A 95 3.59 3.18 -26.54
C PHE A 95 3.09 2.82 -25.15
N TYR A 96 2.99 1.52 -24.86
CA TYR A 96 2.51 1.02 -23.58
C TYR A 96 3.26 -0.23 -23.17
N VAL A 97 3.73 -0.25 -21.93
CA VAL A 97 4.27 -1.44 -21.27
C VAL A 97 3.22 -1.95 -20.29
N ARG A 98 2.68 -3.15 -20.53
CA ARG A 98 1.71 -3.76 -19.63
C ARG A 98 2.43 -4.26 -18.38
N PRO A 99 2.08 -3.76 -17.18
CA PRO A 99 2.60 -4.34 -15.95
C PRO A 99 2.04 -5.76 -15.78
N GLU A 100 2.87 -6.70 -15.39
CA GLU A 100 2.37 -7.98 -14.90
C GLU A 100 1.58 -7.76 -13.63
N TYR A 101 0.40 -8.34 -13.61
CA TYR A 101 -0.46 -8.28 -12.43
C TYR A 101 0.03 -9.32 -11.43
N SER A 102 0.64 -8.88 -10.32
CA SER A 102 0.92 -9.76 -9.18
C SER A 102 -0.26 -9.71 -8.20
N GLU A 103 -0.76 -10.87 -7.84
CA GLU A 103 -1.74 -10.95 -6.75
C GLU A 103 -1.15 -10.37 -5.47
N ARG A 104 -1.91 -9.49 -4.85
CA ARG A 104 -1.50 -8.92 -3.56
C ARG A 104 -1.80 -9.94 -2.48
N ARG A 105 -0.78 -10.42 -1.83
CA ARG A 105 -0.93 -11.31 -0.68
C ARG A 105 -1.59 -10.57 0.50
N TYR A 106 -2.25 -11.34 1.32
CA TYR A 106 -2.78 -10.97 2.64
C TYR A 106 -2.65 -12.19 3.54
N LEU A 107 -2.75 -12.03 4.84
CA LEU A 107 -2.80 -13.15 5.77
C LEU A 107 -4.21 -13.73 5.81
N SER A 108 -4.33 -15.05 5.76
CA SER A 108 -5.55 -15.75 6.14
C SER A 108 -5.84 -15.54 7.63
N ALA A 109 -7.03 -15.94 8.10
CA ALA A 109 -7.38 -15.87 9.52
C ALA A 109 -6.41 -16.71 10.38
N SER A 110 -6.06 -17.92 9.91
CA SER A 110 -5.12 -18.80 10.60
C SER A 110 -3.69 -18.26 10.63
N GLU A 111 -3.20 -17.67 9.52
CA GLU A 111 -1.89 -17.03 9.47
C GLU A 111 -1.82 -15.79 10.37
N LEU A 112 -2.89 -14.98 10.41
CA LEU A 112 -2.97 -13.82 11.30
C LEU A 112 -2.98 -14.27 12.76
N GLN A 113 -3.71 -15.33 13.11
CA GLN A 113 -3.72 -15.91 14.43
C GLN A 113 -2.32 -16.42 14.81
N ALA A 114 -1.65 -17.16 13.94
CA ALA A 114 -0.29 -17.63 14.18
C ALA A 114 0.69 -16.48 14.47
N VAL A 115 0.55 -15.33 13.77
CA VAL A 115 1.33 -14.12 14.06
C VAL A 115 1.00 -13.54 15.44
N MET A 116 -0.24 -13.61 15.87
CA MET A 116 -0.67 -13.12 17.20
C MET A 116 -0.15 -14.00 18.33
N ASP A 117 -0.14 -15.31 18.15
CA ASP A 117 0.20 -16.30 19.17
C ASP A 117 1.70 -16.51 19.36
N VAL A 118 2.52 -16.06 18.40
CA VAL A 118 3.95 -16.30 18.43
C VAL A 118 4.63 -15.68 19.65
N ARG A 119 5.39 -16.50 20.38
CA ARG A 119 6.27 -16.03 21.46
C ARG A 119 7.60 -15.54 20.86
N LEU A 120 7.96 -14.32 21.16
CA LEU A 120 9.16 -13.69 20.62
C LEU A 120 10.15 -13.42 21.74
N PRO A 121 11.42 -13.80 21.57
CA PRO A 121 12.45 -13.61 22.60
C PRO A 121 12.83 -12.13 22.80
N ASN A 122 12.62 -11.29 21.79
CA ASN A 122 13.01 -9.89 21.80
C ASN A 122 11.78 -8.99 21.93
N TYR A 123 11.75 -8.21 23.01
CA TYR A 123 10.67 -7.26 23.32
C TYR A 123 10.40 -6.27 22.17
N ARG A 124 11.44 -5.73 21.53
CA ARG A 124 11.27 -4.81 20.39
C ARG A 124 10.60 -5.48 19.18
N THR A 125 10.94 -6.74 18.93
CA THR A 125 10.26 -7.52 17.86
C THR A 125 8.80 -7.75 18.24
N GLY A 126 8.49 -7.93 19.51
CA GLY A 126 7.13 -8.00 20.03
C GLY A 126 6.33 -6.71 19.77
N ILE A 127 6.89 -5.55 20.06
CA ILE A 127 6.26 -4.24 19.76
C ILE A 127 5.97 -4.12 18.25
N ASN A 128 6.92 -4.47 17.41
CA ASN A 128 6.75 -4.40 15.96
C ASN A 128 5.68 -5.37 15.44
N ARG A 129 5.57 -6.58 16.04
CA ARG A 129 4.50 -7.54 15.80
C ARG A 129 3.15 -6.96 16.21
N ASP A 130 3.06 -6.38 17.41
CA ASP A 130 1.82 -5.81 17.93
C ASP A 130 1.34 -4.61 17.09
N ALA A 131 2.25 -3.76 16.64
CA ALA A 131 1.92 -2.68 15.70
C ALA A 131 1.45 -3.22 14.34
N PHE A 132 2.03 -4.31 13.85
CA PHE A 132 1.57 -4.98 12.64
C PHE A 132 0.15 -5.54 12.83
N VAL A 133 -0.12 -6.24 13.93
CA VAL A 133 -1.45 -6.76 14.27
C VAL A 133 -2.44 -5.60 14.41
N PHE A 134 -2.09 -4.53 15.09
CA PHE A 134 -2.92 -3.34 15.20
C PHE A 134 -3.28 -2.76 13.82
N CYS A 135 -2.31 -2.69 12.90
CA CYS A 135 -2.57 -2.29 11.52
C CYS A 135 -3.46 -3.30 10.77
N ALA A 136 -3.38 -4.59 11.08
CA ALA A 136 -4.25 -5.61 10.50
C ALA A 136 -5.71 -5.51 10.98
N PHE A 137 -5.95 -4.89 12.14
CA PHE A 137 -7.31 -4.66 12.68
C PHE A 137 -7.81 -3.22 12.55
N THR A 138 -6.99 -2.29 12.02
CA THR A 138 -7.37 -0.88 11.82
C THR A 138 -7.18 -0.38 10.40
N GLY A 139 -6.43 -1.11 9.57
CA GLY A 139 -6.11 -0.70 8.20
C GLY A 139 -5.14 0.50 8.12
N LEU A 140 -4.49 0.88 9.21
CA LEU A 140 -3.50 1.96 9.19
C LEU A 140 -2.30 1.61 8.31
N SER A 141 -1.72 2.62 7.66
CA SER A 141 -0.43 2.46 7.00
C SER A 141 0.72 2.63 8.01
N HIS A 142 1.94 2.22 7.63
CA HIS A 142 3.13 2.47 8.44
C HIS A 142 3.26 3.94 8.87
N ALA A 143 3.07 4.86 7.94
CA ALA A 143 3.21 6.28 8.22
C ALA A 143 2.15 6.78 9.23
N ASP A 144 0.93 6.24 9.16
CA ASP A 144 -0.16 6.61 10.05
C ASP A 144 0.03 6.00 11.45
N VAL A 145 0.43 4.72 11.57
CA VAL A 145 0.64 4.09 12.90
C VAL A 145 1.85 4.66 13.65
N VAL A 146 2.90 5.07 12.93
CA VAL A 146 4.09 5.68 13.56
C VAL A 146 3.78 7.06 14.15
N LYS A 147 2.88 7.82 13.55
CA LYS A 147 2.48 9.14 14.06
C LYS A 147 1.31 9.11 15.04
N LEU A 148 0.57 7.99 15.11
CA LEU A 148 -0.64 7.86 15.92
C LEU A 148 -0.37 8.21 17.39
N THR A 149 -1.15 9.14 17.92
CA THR A 149 -1.10 9.58 19.32
C THR A 149 -2.34 9.15 20.08
N HIS A 150 -2.29 9.23 21.41
CA HIS A 150 -3.47 8.96 22.24
C HIS A 150 -4.60 9.96 21.99
N ALA A 151 -4.29 11.20 21.59
CA ALA A 151 -5.26 12.22 21.24
C ALA A 151 -6.04 11.92 19.94
N ASP A 152 -5.52 11.04 19.06
CA ASP A 152 -6.19 10.61 17.85
C ASP A 152 -7.25 9.54 18.09
N ILE A 153 -7.37 9.04 19.35
CA ILE A 153 -8.32 8.01 19.74
C ILE A 153 -9.43 8.64 20.57
N TYR A 154 -10.59 8.71 19.96
CA TYR A 154 -11.80 9.26 20.55
C TYR A 154 -12.71 8.15 21.08
N THR A 155 -13.30 8.35 22.25
CA THR A 155 -14.36 7.48 22.80
C THR A 155 -15.71 8.17 22.61
N ASP A 156 -16.65 7.48 21.96
CA ASP A 156 -18.00 8.01 21.76
C ASP A 156 -18.91 7.76 22.98
N ASP A 157 -20.14 8.26 22.91
CA ASP A 157 -21.12 8.16 24.00
C ASP A 157 -21.53 6.72 24.33
N ASN A 158 -21.29 5.78 23.42
CA ASN A 158 -21.54 4.35 23.63
C ASN A 158 -20.32 3.62 24.25
N GLY A 159 -19.22 4.34 24.54
CA GLY A 159 -17.97 3.76 25.01
C GLY A 159 -17.11 3.14 23.89
N ASP A 160 -17.52 3.29 22.64
CA ASP A 160 -16.74 2.78 21.49
C ASP A 160 -15.57 3.71 21.18
N ARG A 161 -14.42 3.10 20.92
CA ARG A 161 -13.19 3.84 20.59
C ARG A 161 -12.98 3.90 19.10
N TRP A 162 -12.63 5.09 18.61
CA TRP A 162 -12.46 5.39 17.18
C TRP A 162 -11.14 6.08 16.93
N ILE A 163 -10.47 5.71 15.85
CA ILE A 163 -9.38 6.50 15.26
C ILE A 163 -10.01 7.44 14.24
N ILE A 164 -9.81 8.75 14.42
CA ILE A 164 -10.24 9.78 13.48
C ILE A 164 -9.04 10.62 13.12
N ASP A 165 -8.51 10.47 11.90
CA ASP A 165 -7.28 11.14 11.45
C ASP A 165 -7.30 11.35 9.93
N ARG A 166 -6.26 12.00 9.42
CA ARG A 166 -6.03 12.21 7.99
C ARG A 166 -4.82 11.42 7.52
N ARG A 167 -4.95 10.76 6.37
CA ARG A 167 -3.83 10.04 5.73
C ARG A 167 -2.66 10.98 5.48
N GLN A 168 -1.49 10.65 6.00
CA GLN A 168 -0.28 11.46 5.81
C GLN A 168 0.05 11.65 4.32
N LYS A 169 -0.17 10.63 3.48
CA LYS A 169 0.15 10.67 2.05
C LYS A 169 -0.83 11.48 1.20
N THR A 170 -2.11 11.52 1.57
CA THR A 170 -3.19 12.03 0.69
C THR A 170 -4.04 13.10 1.32
N GLY A 171 -3.90 13.37 2.63
CA GLY A 171 -4.75 14.27 3.39
C GLY A 171 -6.20 13.82 3.54
N THR A 172 -6.55 12.63 3.03
CA THR A 172 -7.92 12.10 3.10
C THR A 172 -8.25 11.70 4.53
N GLN A 173 -9.36 12.22 5.06
CA GLN A 173 -9.87 11.81 6.35
C GLN A 173 -10.29 10.34 6.32
N PHE A 174 -10.05 9.63 7.40
CA PHE A 174 -10.53 8.28 7.63
C PHE A 174 -11.03 8.13 9.07
N ARG A 175 -11.86 7.13 9.27
CA ARG A 175 -12.49 6.84 10.54
C ARG A 175 -12.57 5.33 10.70
N VAL A 176 -12.03 4.79 11.80
CA VAL A 176 -12.02 3.35 12.07
C VAL A 176 -12.34 3.09 13.53
N LYS A 177 -13.36 2.26 13.78
CA LYS A 177 -13.66 1.76 15.12
C LYS A 177 -12.59 0.75 15.55
N LEU A 178 -12.12 0.83 16.76
CA LEU A 178 -11.22 -0.16 17.33
C LEU A 178 -11.98 -1.45 17.58
N LEU A 179 -11.65 -2.47 16.82
CA LEU A 179 -12.11 -3.84 17.09
C LEU A 179 -11.44 -4.37 18.37
N PRO A 180 -12.00 -5.39 19.06
CA PRO A 180 -11.52 -5.86 20.37
C PRO A 180 -10.01 -6.10 20.43
N VAL A 181 -9.42 -6.72 19.41
CA VAL A 181 -7.97 -6.97 19.35
C VAL A 181 -7.17 -5.68 19.30
N ALA A 182 -7.61 -4.71 18.49
CA ALA A 182 -6.96 -3.41 18.41
C ALA A 182 -7.12 -2.61 19.71
N ALA A 183 -8.28 -2.68 20.34
CA ALA A 183 -8.56 -2.05 21.62
C ALA A 183 -7.66 -2.61 22.73
N MET A 184 -7.52 -3.92 22.82
CA MET A 184 -6.64 -4.61 23.79
C MET A 184 -5.17 -4.20 23.59
N LEU A 185 -4.70 -4.13 22.35
CA LEU A 185 -3.34 -3.68 22.07
C LEU A 185 -3.13 -2.21 22.44
N TYR A 186 -4.12 -1.35 22.15
CA TYR A 186 -4.08 0.05 22.55
C TYR A 186 -3.95 0.19 24.06
N ASP A 187 -4.78 -0.49 24.87
CA ASP A 187 -4.76 -0.46 26.32
C ASP A 187 -3.42 -0.90 26.85
N ARG A 188 -2.88 -2.02 26.36
CA ARG A 188 -1.55 -2.52 26.74
C ARG A 188 -0.46 -1.46 26.61
N TYR A 189 -0.43 -0.72 25.52
CA TYR A 189 0.64 0.28 25.28
C TYR A 189 0.36 1.62 25.95
N LYS A 190 -0.90 1.97 26.17
CA LYS A 190 -1.29 3.14 26.96
C LYS A 190 -0.80 3.03 28.39
N ASP A 191 -1.00 1.89 29.02
CA ASP A 191 -0.62 1.66 30.43
C ASP A 191 0.90 1.58 30.64
N MET A 192 1.64 1.22 29.59
CA MET A 192 3.12 1.13 29.67
C MET A 192 3.84 2.47 29.69
N HIS A 193 3.20 3.58 29.34
CA HIS A 193 3.77 4.94 29.29
C HIS A 193 5.14 5.08 28.57
N LEU A 194 5.44 4.15 27.64
CA LEU A 194 6.78 4.00 27.03
C LEU A 194 7.04 4.95 25.85
N SER A 195 6.02 5.60 25.34
CA SER A 195 6.05 6.28 24.04
C SER A 195 5.71 7.77 24.09
N GLY A 196 5.60 8.35 25.28
CA GLY A 196 5.07 9.70 25.43
C GLY A 196 3.63 9.77 24.87
N ASP A 197 3.35 10.72 24.00
CA ASP A 197 2.02 10.89 23.39
C ASP A 197 1.67 9.84 22.35
N ARG A 198 2.63 9.05 21.85
CA ARG A 198 2.41 8.06 20.79
C ARG A 198 1.84 6.75 21.33
N VAL A 199 0.94 6.13 20.57
CA VAL A 199 0.35 4.83 20.95
C VAL A 199 1.40 3.72 20.97
N PHE A 200 2.31 3.68 20.00
CA PHE A 200 3.35 2.64 19.94
C PHE A 200 4.76 3.25 20.02
N PRO A 201 5.68 2.69 20.84
CA PRO A 201 7.06 3.13 20.93
C PRO A 201 7.92 2.60 19.77
N LEU A 202 7.45 2.81 18.54
CA LEU A 202 8.13 2.35 17.33
C LEU A 202 9.42 3.14 17.10
N LYS A 203 10.53 2.43 16.96
CA LYS A 203 11.85 3.01 16.67
C LYS A 203 12.37 2.47 15.34
N GLY A 204 13.01 3.35 14.56
CA GLY A 204 13.62 2.98 13.29
C GLY A 204 12.75 3.33 12.07
N THR A 205 13.16 2.78 10.95
CA THR A 205 12.55 3.05 9.64
C THR A 205 11.53 1.98 9.24
N TYR A 206 10.81 2.24 8.15
CA TYR A 206 9.98 1.23 7.47
C TYR A 206 10.74 -0.10 7.23
N ASN A 207 12.01 -0.02 6.81
CA ASN A 207 12.81 -1.22 6.55
C ASN A 207 13.15 -1.98 7.84
N THR A 208 13.48 -1.27 8.92
CA THR A 208 13.75 -1.88 10.22
C THR A 208 12.56 -2.67 10.75
N LEU A 209 11.36 -2.10 10.63
CA LEU A 209 10.13 -2.79 11.02
C LEU A 209 9.89 -4.04 10.17
N ASN A 210 10.05 -3.94 8.84
CA ASN A 210 9.89 -5.10 7.96
C ASN A 210 10.96 -6.19 8.23
N MET A 211 12.18 -5.84 8.65
CA MET A 211 13.17 -6.82 9.09
C MET A 211 12.71 -7.56 10.35
N SER A 212 12.14 -6.86 11.33
CA SER A 212 11.53 -7.50 12.50
C SER A 212 10.39 -8.44 12.12
N LEU A 213 9.54 -8.04 11.16
CA LEU A 213 8.43 -8.89 10.69
C LEU A 213 8.90 -10.18 10.01
N ARG A 214 10.11 -10.21 9.42
CA ARG A 214 10.70 -11.47 8.92
C ARG A 214 11.01 -12.45 10.06
N HIS A 215 11.46 -11.95 11.21
CA HIS A 215 11.66 -12.80 12.39
C HIS A 215 10.32 -13.30 12.93
N VAL A 216 9.31 -12.44 12.99
CA VAL A 216 7.94 -12.83 13.36
C VAL A 216 7.43 -13.94 12.43
N ALA A 217 7.54 -13.76 11.12
CA ALA A 217 7.09 -14.74 10.13
C ALA A 217 7.73 -16.12 10.31
N ARG A 218 9.04 -16.14 10.56
CA ARG A 218 9.78 -17.40 10.77
C ARG A 218 9.26 -18.14 12.01
N HIS A 219 9.03 -17.44 13.11
CA HIS A 219 8.52 -18.04 14.35
C HIS A 219 7.04 -18.42 14.25
N ALA A 220 6.25 -17.70 13.44
CA ALA A 220 4.85 -17.99 13.17
C ALA A 220 4.65 -19.07 12.08
N GLY A 221 5.71 -19.63 11.52
CA GLY A 221 5.63 -20.65 10.47
C GLY A 221 5.09 -20.16 9.12
N LEU A 222 5.17 -18.85 8.85
CA LEU A 222 4.71 -18.31 7.57
C LEU A 222 5.67 -18.68 6.42
N SER A 223 5.13 -19.07 5.27
CA SER A 223 5.89 -19.39 4.06
C SER A 223 6.47 -18.19 3.33
N PHE A 224 6.17 -16.96 3.80
CA PHE A 224 6.62 -15.72 3.16
C PHE A 224 6.89 -14.62 4.20
N ASN A 225 7.62 -13.58 3.78
CA ASN A 225 7.94 -12.45 4.65
C ASN A 225 6.89 -11.34 4.54
N PRO A 226 6.07 -11.09 5.57
CA PRO A 226 5.13 -9.99 5.57
C PRO A 226 5.85 -8.64 5.64
N THR A 227 5.22 -7.63 5.08
CA THR A 227 5.58 -6.23 5.27
C THR A 227 4.48 -5.52 6.07
N ILE A 228 4.78 -4.41 6.72
CA ILE A 228 3.75 -3.65 7.43
C ILE A 228 2.57 -3.24 6.51
N HIS A 229 2.81 -3.10 5.20
CA HIS A 229 1.76 -2.82 4.24
C HIS A 229 0.82 -4.01 4.02
N LEU A 230 1.30 -5.24 4.23
CA LEU A 230 0.49 -6.45 4.18
C LEU A 230 -0.61 -6.43 5.26
N ALA A 231 -0.34 -5.88 6.44
CA ALA A 231 -1.35 -5.71 7.48
C ALA A 231 -2.60 -4.99 6.97
N ARG A 232 -2.39 -3.92 6.21
CA ARG A 232 -3.50 -3.17 5.60
C ARG A 232 -4.24 -3.97 4.52
N HIS A 233 -3.54 -4.84 3.77
CA HIS A 233 -4.19 -5.78 2.85
C HIS A 233 -5.01 -6.81 3.61
N THR A 234 -4.47 -7.34 4.72
CA THR A 234 -5.16 -8.28 5.62
C THR A 234 -6.40 -7.65 6.24
N PHE A 235 -6.32 -6.38 6.70
CA PHE A 235 -7.50 -5.65 7.15
C PHE A 235 -8.58 -5.59 6.08
N ALA A 236 -8.22 -5.14 4.87
CA ALA A 236 -9.17 -4.96 3.78
C ALA A 236 -9.82 -6.29 3.36
N THR A 237 -9.08 -7.38 3.35
CA THR A 237 -9.56 -8.68 2.88
C THR A 237 -10.09 -9.53 4.04
N THR A 238 -9.20 -10.04 4.90
CA THR A 238 -9.51 -11.05 5.92
C THR A 238 -10.39 -10.50 7.04
N VAL A 239 -10.12 -9.26 7.49
CA VAL A 239 -10.80 -8.69 8.67
C VAL A 239 -12.12 -8.00 8.27
N THR A 240 -12.26 -7.54 7.01
CA THR A 240 -13.45 -6.78 6.62
C THR A 240 -14.23 -7.39 5.46
N LEU A 241 -13.70 -7.44 4.24
CA LEU A 241 -14.47 -7.85 3.06
C LEU A 241 -14.97 -9.31 3.14
N THR A 242 -14.14 -10.24 3.62
CA THR A 242 -14.57 -11.64 3.81
C THR A 242 -15.60 -11.80 4.92
N GLN A 243 -15.69 -10.84 5.84
CA GLN A 243 -16.69 -10.79 6.91
C GLN A 243 -17.96 -10.02 6.50
N GLY A 244 -18.12 -9.68 5.24
CA GLY A 244 -19.34 -9.05 4.71
C GLY A 244 -19.37 -7.53 4.83
N VAL A 245 -18.29 -6.86 5.26
CA VAL A 245 -18.25 -5.38 5.30
C VAL A 245 -18.28 -4.85 3.86
N PRO A 246 -19.22 -3.92 3.51
CA PRO A 246 -19.32 -3.38 2.16
C PRO A 246 -18.03 -2.69 1.70
N LEU A 247 -17.71 -2.81 0.42
CA LEU A 247 -16.51 -2.26 -0.19
C LEU A 247 -16.37 -0.75 0.01
N GLU A 248 -17.48 -0.02 -0.06
CA GLU A 248 -17.57 1.43 0.15
C GLU A 248 -17.17 1.80 1.59
N THR A 249 -17.64 1.02 2.55
CA THR A 249 -17.29 1.19 3.97
C THR A 249 -15.80 0.95 4.19
N VAL A 250 -15.26 -0.15 3.64
CA VAL A 250 -13.82 -0.45 3.70
C VAL A 250 -13.01 0.66 3.04
N SER A 251 -13.47 1.18 1.89
CA SER A 251 -12.81 2.29 1.19
C SER A 251 -12.71 3.55 2.05
N LYS A 252 -13.78 3.90 2.77
CA LYS A 252 -13.81 5.03 3.72
C LYS A 252 -12.89 4.79 4.92
N MET A 253 -12.95 3.61 5.54
CA MET A 253 -12.06 3.23 6.65
C MET A 253 -10.59 3.28 6.24
N LEU A 254 -10.28 2.84 5.03
CA LEU A 254 -8.94 2.94 4.47
C LEU A 254 -8.54 4.36 4.03
N GLY A 255 -9.43 5.33 3.99
CA GLY A 255 -9.17 6.69 3.51
C GLY A 255 -8.71 6.74 2.05
N HIS A 256 -9.33 5.93 1.17
CA HIS A 256 -9.06 5.97 -0.25
C HIS A 256 -9.88 7.08 -0.91
N LYS A 257 -9.22 7.89 -1.77
CA LYS A 257 -9.93 8.93 -2.55
C LYS A 257 -10.83 8.37 -3.65
N ARG A 258 -10.52 7.16 -4.14
CA ARG A 258 -11.25 6.48 -5.22
C ARG A 258 -11.51 5.04 -4.81
N ILE A 259 -12.73 4.58 -4.97
CA ILE A 259 -13.13 3.21 -4.65
C ILE A 259 -12.34 2.18 -5.46
N THR A 260 -11.94 2.52 -6.70
CA THR A 260 -11.08 1.69 -7.55
C THR A 260 -9.77 1.27 -6.86
N THR A 261 -9.30 2.04 -5.88
CA THR A 261 -8.14 1.67 -5.07
C THR A 261 -8.46 0.52 -4.11
N THR A 262 -9.72 0.38 -3.69
CA THR A 262 -10.18 -0.69 -2.80
C THR A 262 -10.61 -1.92 -3.59
N GLN A 263 -11.07 -1.76 -4.82
CA GLN A 263 -11.48 -2.86 -5.70
C GLN A 263 -10.39 -3.90 -5.96
N ILE A 264 -9.12 -3.52 -5.78
CA ILE A 264 -7.99 -4.47 -5.84
C ILE A 264 -8.06 -5.58 -4.78
N TYR A 265 -8.83 -5.38 -3.71
CA TYR A 265 -9.08 -6.36 -2.64
C TYR A 265 -10.37 -7.15 -2.86
N ALA A 266 -11.25 -6.66 -3.73
CA ALA A 266 -12.57 -7.24 -4.00
C ALA A 266 -12.49 -8.39 -5.01
N LYS A 267 -11.56 -9.33 -4.83
CA LYS A 267 -11.67 -10.62 -5.50
C LYS A 267 -12.77 -11.40 -4.80
N ILE A 268 -13.96 -11.34 -5.39
CA ILE A 268 -15.09 -12.15 -4.94
C ILE A 268 -14.73 -13.61 -5.25
N THR A 269 -14.51 -14.40 -4.21
CA THR A 269 -14.33 -15.85 -4.33
C THR A 269 -15.68 -16.52 -4.53
N ASN A 270 -15.71 -17.70 -5.15
CA ASN A 270 -16.93 -18.52 -5.26
C ASN A 270 -17.53 -18.80 -3.87
N ASP A 271 -16.68 -18.98 -2.86
CA ASP A 271 -17.11 -19.18 -1.46
C ASP A 271 -17.88 -17.96 -0.93
N LYS A 272 -17.43 -16.75 -1.23
CA LYS A 272 -18.14 -15.53 -0.83
C LYS A 272 -19.47 -15.38 -1.55
N ILE A 273 -19.52 -15.68 -2.85
CA ILE A 273 -20.78 -15.71 -3.60
C ILE A 273 -21.74 -16.72 -2.97
N GLY A 274 -21.26 -17.92 -2.64
CA GLY A 274 -22.05 -18.97 -1.98
C GLY A 274 -22.60 -18.50 -0.63
N GLN A 275 -21.77 -17.87 0.20
CA GLN A 275 -22.20 -17.33 1.51
C GLN A 275 -23.24 -16.22 1.38
N ASP A 276 -23.03 -15.27 0.46
CA ASP A 276 -23.96 -14.16 0.24
C ASP A 276 -25.30 -14.66 -0.30
N MET A 277 -25.28 -15.63 -1.22
CA MET A 277 -26.49 -16.24 -1.77
C MET A 277 -27.22 -17.10 -0.75
N ALA A 278 -26.52 -17.81 0.13
CA ALA A 278 -27.15 -18.56 1.23
C ALA A 278 -27.85 -17.61 2.20
N ALA A 279 -27.20 -16.54 2.64
CA ALA A 279 -27.78 -15.52 3.51
C ALA A 279 -29.01 -14.82 2.86
N LEU A 280 -28.93 -14.56 1.55
CA LEU A 280 -30.04 -13.99 0.80
C LEU A 280 -31.21 -15.00 0.69
N SER A 281 -30.92 -16.26 0.40
CA SER A 281 -31.92 -17.33 0.32
C SER A 281 -32.71 -17.47 1.62
N GLU A 282 -32.02 -17.45 2.77
CA GLU A 282 -32.67 -17.49 4.09
C GLU A 282 -33.62 -16.30 4.30
N LYS A 283 -33.19 -15.09 3.95
CA LYS A 283 -34.04 -13.90 4.03
C LYS A 283 -35.26 -13.97 3.11
N LEU A 284 -35.09 -14.45 1.87
CA LEU A 284 -36.16 -14.49 0.87
C LEU A 284 -37.15 -15.62 1.12
N SER A 285 -36.74 -16.74 1.71
CA SER A 285 -37.61 -17.88 2.02
C SER A 285 -38.72 -17.51 3.01
N SER A 286 -38.50 -16.49 3.86
CA SER A 286 -39.53 -15.95 4.76
C SER A 286 -40.52 -15.00 4.07
N VAL A 287 -40.13 -14.40 2.93
CA VAL A 287 -40.89 -13.36 2.24
C VAL A 287 -41.66 -13.92 1.02
N PHE A 288 -41.07 -14.85 0.30
CA PHE A 288 -41.65 -15.37 -0.95
C PHE A 288 -41.95 -16.87 -0.81
N LYS A 289 -43.21 -17.25 -1.07
CA LYS A 289 -43.64 -18.66 -1.15
C LYS A 289 -44.22 -18.91 -2.53
N VAL A 290 -43.74 -19.94 -3.21
CA VAL A 290 -44.38 -20.38 -4.48
C VAL A 290 -45.63 -21.14 -4.11
N ALA A 291 -46.78 -20.70 -4.66
CA ALA A 291 -48.02 -21.48 -4.59
C ALA A 291 -47.80 -22.84 -5.27
N ARG A 292 -48.18 -23.92 -4.60
CA ARG A 292 -48.13 -25.28 -5.18
C ARG A 292 -49.31 -25.50 -6.12
#